data_79a19b46cc6ced194e1c518e6739abe2
#
_entry.id   79a19b46cc6ced194e1c518e6739abe2
#
_cell.length_a   1.000
_cell.length_b   1.000
_cell.length_c   1.000
_cell.angle_alpha   90.00
_cell.angle_beta   90.00
_cell.angle_gamma   90.00
#
_symmetry.space_group_name_H-M   'P 1'
#
loop_
_entity.id
_entity.type
_entity.pdbx_description
1 polymer ?
#
loop_
_entity_poly.entity_id
_entity_poly.type
_entity_poly.pdbx_seq_one_letter_code
_entity_poly.pdbx_strand_id
1 'polypeptide(L)'
;MTSPFLGRKMTAVAVAVACTTGLLASCSSSGTAASGNNGIAIIQTQQGSTANDIFPIVSGPQITPYNQQDFQWLMYRPLLWYGGQPGNEFGLYNQISLADAPVYSDNDTVITITMKKYYWSDGTPVTARDVTFFFNLLEANKNYWGYYTPGEFPDNVKSMQAVNAQTLRITLTRSYAPQWYSTNELSDLIPLPQHAWDKTSATASPGNYDETHDGAVAVFNYLLSQAHSVNTYSSNPLWQVVDGPFRLKSYSTRGDIDLVPNPHYSGTPKPQLKELVERPFTSLTAEFDALLANTGLTTGIVPSEDTSQIPALKAEGYTVFNTPSYGFNYIVINFNSPNAGYLFRQLYIRQALQHLVNQPQDVQYGYHGNATPSYGPVPLAPPSPYTTQYERSNPYPYSVSTAESLLTAHGWKVTPGGTDTCTSPGTGPDDCGAGIPAGKTLTLKILYDPYDTGYTIMMDNFQSAAHSAGISVQLSQGQFNQITAVTGVCSMGSKACDWDGVMYGGSTMGVYPTGNGFFNTNANGQGNYSSPEADTLINDTEYQPGTSYFYQYENYIAQQLPMIWMPWEQTGIDNVVASNLRGFTADEENPFNDTFPENWSFGK
;
A
#
# COMPACT_ATOMS: atom_id res chain seq x y z
N MET A 1 59.99 -7.75 28.21
CA MET A 1 60.94 -8.71 27.64
C MET A 1 60.61 -8.81 26.15
N THR A 2 61.42 -8.14 25.41
CA THR A 2 62.07 -8.41 24.10
C THR A 2 61.27 -9.10 23.01
N SER A 3 61.01 -8.30 21.99
CA SER A 3 60.84 -8.66 20.56
C SER A 3 62.03 -9.52 20.04
N PRO A 4 61.87 -10.30 18.91
CA PRO A 4 62.45 -9.69 17.71
C PRO A 4 61.67 -9.85 16.40
N PHE A 5 61.93 -8.88 15.55
CA PHE A 5 61.75 -8.82 14.10
C PHE A 5 62.32 -10.03 13.33
N LEU A 6 61.64 -10.43 12.25
CA LEU A 6 62.28 -11.02 11.07
C LEU A 6 61.58 -10.57 9.78
N GLY A 7 62.30 -9.82 8.98
CA GLY A 7 61.92 -9.35 7.66
C GLY A 7 61.97 -10.48 6.62
N ARG A 8 61.10 -10.36 5.59
CA ARG A 8 61.22 -11.15 4.37
C ARG A 8 61.17 -10.26 3.12
N LYS A 9 62.17 -10.46 2.30
CA LYS A 9 62.57 -9.73 1.12
C LYS A 9 61.51 -9.75 0.00
N MET A 10 61.30 -8.58 -0.62
CA MET A 10 60.70 -8.41 -1.92
C MET A 10 61.57 -9.02 -3.01
N THR A 11 61.02 -9.87 -3.85
CA THR A 11 61.59 -10.28 -5.13
C THR A 11 60.72 -9.67 -6.25
N ALA A 12 61.30 -8.72 -6.98
CA ALA A 12 60.70 -8.15 -8.18
C ALA A 12 60.86 -9.12 -9.34
N VAL A 13 59.75 -9.47 -9.99
CA VAL A 13 59.78 -10.19 -11.28
C VAL A 13 59.32 -9.19 -12.34
N ALA A 14 60.25 -8.83 -13.20
CA ALA A 14 59.98 -8.05 -14.42
C ALA A 14 59.36 -8.97 -15.47
N VAL A 15 58.16 -8.66 -15.94
CA VAL A 15 57.57 -9.28 -17.14
C VAL A 15 57.61 -8.32 -18.30
N ALA A 16 58.29 -8.71 -19.35
CA ALA A 16 58.46 -7.98 -20.60
C ALA A 16 57.13 -7.86 -21.36
N VAL A 17 56.78 -6.64 -21.73
CA VAL A 17 55.64 -6.34 -22.61
C VAL A 17 56.10 -6.55 -24.05
N ALA A 18 55.55 -7.54 -24.75
CA ALA A 18 55.62 -7.68 -26.21
C ALA A 18 54.42 -6.96 -26.81
N CYS A 19 54.66 -5.83 -27.46
CA CYS A 19 53.67 -5.14 -28.30
C CYS A 19 53.38 -5.97 -29.57
N THR A 20 52.19 -6.53 -29.68
CA THR A 20 51.62 -6.98 -30.94
C THR A 20 50.54 -5.99 -31.37
N THR A 21 50.80 -5.26 -32.45
CA THR A 21 49.83 -4.43 -33.17
C THR A 21 48.74 -5.31 -33.77
N GLY A 22 47.60 -5.38 -33.11
CA GLY A 22 46.38 -6.00 -33.65
C GLY A 22 45.43 -4.94 -34.19
N LEU A 23 45.04 -5.10 -35.45
CA LEU A 23 44.10 -4.26 -36.16
C LEU A 23 42.82 -4.03 -35.38
N LEU A 24 42.46 -2.76 -35.18
CA LEU A 24 41.13 -2.34 -34.72
C LEU A 24 40.11 -2.63 -35.83
N ALA A 25 39.49 -3.79 -35.76
CA ALA A 25 38.20 -3.99 -36.41
C ALA A 25 37.15 -3.30 -35.55
N SER A 26 36.69 -2.13 -35.96
CA SER A 26 35.53 -1.46 -35.41
C SER A 26 34.30 -2.35 -35.70
N CYS A 27 33.93 -3.18 -34.70
CA CYS A 27 32.57 -3.68 -34.65
C CYS A 27 31.69 -2.51 -34.23
N SER A 28 31.08 -1.86 -35.23
CA SER A 28 29.86 -1.10 -34.99
C SER A 28 28.83 -2.12 -34.52
N SER A 29 28.68 -2.26 -33.21
CA SER A 29 27.47 -2.88 -32.63
C SER A 29 26.33 -1.92 -32.99
N SER A 30 25.63 -2.22 -34.11
CA SER A 30 24.25 -1.76 -34.26
C SER A 30 23.52 -2.14 -32.99
N GLY A 31 23.10 -1.14 -32.23
CA GLY A 31 22.27 -1.33 -31.04
C GLY A 31 21.12 -2.25 -31.44
N THR A 32 21.17 -3.48 -31.04
CA THR A 32 20.01 -4.35 -31.04
C THR A 32 19.07 -3.74 -30.01
N ALA A 33 18.02 -3.07 -30.51
CA ALA A 33 16.84 -2.76 -29.71
C ALA A 33 16.55 -3.96 -28.80
N ALA A 34 16.17 -3.69 -27.55
CA ALA A 34 15.88 -4.69 -26.53
C ALA A 34 15.24 -5.92 -27.22
N SER A 35 16.02 -6.97 -27.38
CA SER A 35 15.55 -8.20 -28.04
C SER A 35 14.45 -8.71 -27.14
N GLY A 36 13.21 -8.72 -27.62
CA GLY A 36 12.04 -9.08 -26.84
C GLY A 36 12.37 -10.26 -25.93
N ASN A 37 12.08 -10.15 -24.63
CA ASN A 37 12.38 -11.12 -23.58
C ASN A 37 11.68 -12.47 -23.80
N ASN A 38 11.54 -12.89 -25.04
CA ASN A 38 10.93 -14.15 -25.47
C ASN A 38 9.52 -14.38 -24.88
N GLY A 39 8.79 -13.29 -24.58
CA GLY A 39 7.47 -13.30 -23.96
C GLY A 39 7.49 -13.28 -22.43
N ILE A 40 8.64 -13.03 -21.82
CA ILE A 40 8.80 -12.89 -20.35
C ILE A 40 8.82 -11.40 -20.01
N ALA A 41 7.91 -10.95 -19.15
CA ALA A 41 7.96 -9.63 -18.55
C ALA A 41 8.68 -9.73 -17.20
N ILE A 42 9.63 -8.82 -16.96
CA ILE A 42 10.38 -8.73 -15.70
C ILE A 42 10.05 -7.38 -15.07
N ILE A 43 9.39 -7.43 -13.94
CA ILE A 43 9.05 -6.25 -13.13
C ILE A 43 9.95 -6.20 -11.89
N GLN A 44 10.12 -5.02 -11.35
CA GLN A 44 10.92 -4.80 -10.15
C GLN A 44 10.06 -4.84 -8.89
N THR A 45 10.66 -5.20 -7.77
CA THR A 45 10.07 -5.04 -6.45
C THR A 45 11.10 -4.48 -5.46
N GLN A 46 10.63 -3.81 -4.43
CA GLN A 46 11.51 -3.31 -3.37
C GLN A 46 11.97 -4.46 -2.47
N GLN A 47 13.25 -4.56 -2.20
CA GLN A 47 13.76 -5.55 -1.24
C GLN A 47 13.19 -5.29 0.17
N GLY A 48 12.63 -6.34 0.77
CA GLY A 48 12.02 -6.26 2.11
C GLY A 48 10.54 -5.85 2.10
N SER A 49 9.93 -5.71 0.90
CA SER A 49 8.49 -5.50 0.70
C SER A 49 7.82 -6.63 -0.08
N THR A 50 8.53 -7.74 -0.27
CA THR A 50 8.04 -8.92 -0.99
C THR A 50 6.74 -9.45 -0.44
N ALA A 51 5.85 -9.93 -1.34
CA ALA A 51 4.66 -10.68 -0.98
C ALA A 51 5.03 -11.87 -0.08
N ASN A 52 4.38 -11.99 1.06
CA ASN A 52 4.71 -12.95 2.13
C ASN A 52 3.49 -13.64 2.75
N ASP A 53 2.29 -13.37 2.26
CA ASP A 53 1.05 -14.05 2.65
C ASP A 53 0.18 -14.34 1.43
N ILE A 54 0.08 -15.64 1.08
CA ILE A 54 -0.66 -16.11 -0.09
C ILE A 54 -2.15 -16.34 0.20
N PHE A 55 -2.57 -16.28 1.46
CA PHE A 55 -3.97 -16.49 1.84
C PHE A 55 -4.75 -15.17 1.74
N PRO A 56 -5.83 -15.09 0.91
CA PRO A 56 -6.50 -13.82 0.65
C PRO A 56 -7.17 -13.15 1.86
N ILE A 57 -7.45 -13.88 2.95
CA ILE A 57 -7.92 -13.29 4.21
C ILE A 57 -6.70 -12.93 5.05
N VAL A 58 -6.16 -11.74 4.84
CA VAL A 58 -4.92 -11.25 5.47
C VAL A 58 -5.16 -10.57 6.80
N SER A 59 -4.19 -10.67 7.73
CA SER A 59 -4.17 -9.85 8.95
C SER A 59 -3.69 -8.42 8.67
N GLY A 60 -3.92 -7.50 9.60
CA GLY A 60 -3.51 -6.09 9.42
C GLY A 60 -2.06 -5.91 8.96
N PRO A 61 -1.05 -6.55 9.60
CA PRO A 61 0.34 -6.43 9.16
C PRO A 61 0.65 -7.01 7.77
N GLN A 62 -0.21 -7.88 7.23
CA GLN A 62 -0.07 -8.43 5.88
C GLN A 62 -0.90 -7.69 4.82
N ILE A 63 -1.60 -6.64 5.18
CA ILE A 63 -2.18 -5.72 4.19
C ILE A 63 -1.03 -4.92 3.59
N THR A 64 -0.44 -5.46 2.54
CA THR A 64 0.60 -4.81 1.77
C THR A 64 0.21 -4.80 0.29
N PRO A 65 0.59 -3.77 -0.46
CA PRO A 65 0.33 -3.75 -1.90
C PRO A 65 0.81 -5.01 -2.61
N TYR A 66 1.97 -5.53 -2.22
CA TYR A 66 2.57 -6.73 -2.82
C TYR A 66 1.75 -8.00 -2.58
N ASN A 67 1.26 -8.23 -1.33
CA ASN A 67 0.37 -9.37 -1.06
C ASN A 67 -0.94 -9.26 -1.85
N GLN A 68 -1.49 -8.04 -1.96
CA GLN A 68 -2.73 -7.80 -2.71
C GLN A 68 -2.53 -8.04 -4.20
N GLN A 69 -1.49 -7.44 -4.79
CA GLN A 69 -1.25 -7.53 -6.22
C GLN A 69 -0.86 -8.93 -6.65
N ASP A 70 0.22 -9.49 -6.08
CA ASP A 70 0.82 -10.72 -6.56
C ASP A 70 -0.05 -11.94 -6.28
N PHE A 71 -0.64 -11.98 -5.10
CA PHE A 71 -1.38 -13.16 -4.66
C PHE A 71 -2.90 -12.98 -4.68
N GLN A 72 -3.44 -11.77 -4.44
CA GLN A 72 -4.88 -11.58 -4.45
C GLN A 72 -5.40 -11.23 -5.85
N TRP A 73 -4.79 -10.27 -6.54
CA TRP A 73 -5.35 -9.77 -7.80
C TRP A 73 -4.90 -10.54 -9.03
N LEU A 74 -3.65 -11.02 -9.06
CA LEU A 74 -3.15 -11.80 -10.19
C LEU A 74 -3.57 -13.27 -10.12
N MET A 75 -3.73 -13.83 -8.91
CA MET A 75 -4.11 -15.23 -8.73
C MET A 75 -5.61 -15.42 -8.47
N TYR A 76 -6.25 -14.49 -7.78
CA TYR A 76 -7.67 -14.50 -7.44
C TYR A 76 -8.30 -13.18 -7.87
N ARG A 77 -9.41 -13.24 -8.61
CA ARG A 77 -10.14 -12.03 -8.97
C ARG A 77 -11.21 -11.72 -7.92
N PRO A 78 -11.33 -10.46 -7.49
CA PRO A 78 -12.45 -10.05 -6.65
C PRO A 78 -13.77 -10.19 -7.41
N LEU A 79 -14.84 -10.37 -6.66
CA LEU A 79 -16.20 -10.48 -7.22
C LEU A 79 -16.56 -9.26 -8.07
N LEU A 80 -16.22 -8.07 -7.55
CA LEU A 80 -16.41 -6.78 -8.20
C LEU A 80 -15.09 -6.01 -8.17
N TRP A 81 -14.67 -5.51 -9.31
CA TRP A 81 -13.50 -4.64 -9.43
C TRP A 81 -13.94 -3.22 -9.71
N TYR A 82 -13.57 -2.28 -8.88
CA TYR A 82 -13.81 -0.86 -9.09
C TYR A 82 -12.47 -0.16 -9.36
N GLY A 83 -12.48 0.83 -10.28
CA GLY A 83 -11.30 1.59 -10.64
C GLY A 83 -10.48 1.03 -11.80
N GLY A 84 -9.48 1.78 -12.24
CA GLY A 84 -8.50 1.37 -13.24
C GLY A 84 -9.02 1.18 -14.67
N GLN A 85 -10.31 1.46 -14.94
CA GLN A 85 -10.85 1.38 -16.28
C GLN A 85 -10.66 2.71 -17.01
N PRO A 86 -9.90 2.78 -18.12
CA PRO A 86 -9.72 4.01 -18.88
C PRO A 86 -11.05 4.68 -19.25
N GLY A 87 -11.24 5.95 -18.82
CA GLY A 87 -12.46 6.73 -19.05
C GLY A 87 -13.62 6.41 -18.10
N ASN A 88 -13.40 5.58 -17.08
CA ASN A 88 -14.32 5.30 -15.99
C ASN A 88 -13.54 4.93 -14.72
N GLU A 89 -12.62 5.79 -14.35
CA GLU A 89 -11.57 5.56 -13.35
C GLU A 89 -12.16 5.25 -11.97
N PHE A 90 -13.34 5.75 -11.64
CA PHE A 90 -14.03 5.52 -10.35
C PHE A 90 -15.22 4.55 -10.45
N GLY A 91 -15.37 3.84 -11.56
CA GLY A 91 -16.51 2.97 -11.82
C GLY A 91 -16.21 1.48 -11.71
N LEU A 92 -17.27 0.67 -11.80
CA LEU A 92 -17.14 -0.78 -11.89
C LEU A 92 -16.45 -1.17 -13.21
N TYR A 93 -15.29 -1.84 -13.11
CA TYR A 93 -14.61 -2.43 -14.25
C TYR A 93 -15.24 -3.79 -14.57
N ASN A 94 -16.39 -3.72 -15.23
CA ASN A 94 -17.20 -4.90 -15.48
C ASN A 94 -16.48 -6.01 -16.26
N GLN A 95 -15.51 -5.67 -17.11
CA GLN A 95 -14.82 -6.66 -17.96
C GLN A 95 -13.97 -7.65 -17.16
N ILE A 96 -13.39 -7.22 -16.04
CA ILE A 96 -12.52 -8.05 -15.19
C ILE A 96 -13.20 -8.51 -13.90
N SER A 97 -14.36 -7.96 -13.55
CA SER A 97 -15.17 -8.43 -12.43
C SER A 97 -15.77 -9.82 -12.69
N LEU A 98 -15.87 -10.65 -11.67
CA LEU A 98 -16.48 -11.98 -11.76
C LEU A 98 -18.02 -11.92 -11.77
N ALA A 99 -18.60 -10.77 -11.47
CA ALA A 99 -20.05 -10.57 -11.46
C ALA A 99 -20.45 -9.30 -12.21
N ASP A 100 -21.74 -9.21 -12.52
CA ASP A 100 -22.37 -7.99 -12.99
C ASP A 100 -22.60 -7.00 -11.84
N ALA A 101 -22.92 -5.74 -12.15
CA ALA A 101 -23.24 -4.74 -11.14
C ALA A 101 -24.30 -5.22 -10.15
N PRO A 102 -24.13 -5.01 -8.84
CA PRO A 102 -25.09 -5.44 -7.84
C PRO A 102 -26.43 -4.70 -7.99
N VAL A 103 -27.52 -5.41 -7.72
CA VAL A 103 -28.88 -4.87 -7.74
C VAL A 103 -29.41 -4.76 -6.32
N TYR A 104 -29.70 -3.55 -5.89
CA TYR A 104 -30.26 -3.22 -4.58
C TYR A 104 -31.78 -3.21 -4.59
N SER A 105 -32.40 -3.69 -3.53
CA SER A 105 -33.86 -3.74 -3.33
C SER A 105 -34.21 -3.63 -1.84
N ASP A 106 -35.51 -3.57 -1.53
CA ASP A 106 -36.03 -3.50 -0.16
C ASP A 106 -35.38 -2.37 0.68
N ASN A 107 -35.42 -1.15 0.14
CA ASN A 107 -34.74 0.03 0.71
C ASN A 107 -33.23 -0.22 0.94
N ASP A 108 -32.54 -0.76 -0.05
CA ASP A 108 -31.11 -1.03 -0.07
C ASP A 108 -30.62 -2.03 1.00
N THR A 109 -31.55 -2.82 1.58
CA THR A 109 -31.19 -3.87 2.55
C THR A 109 -31.00 -5.25 1.92
N VAL A 110 -31.36 -5.44 0.64
CA VAL A 110 -31.16 -6.69 -0.09
C VAL A 110 -30.37 -6.42 -1.35
N ILE A 111 -29.28 -7.18 -1.52
CA ILE A 111 -28.39 -7.10 -2.67
C ILE A 111 -28.45 -8.43 -3.42
N THR A 112 -28.71 -8.36 -4.71
CA THR A 112 -28.63 -9.52 -5.62
C THR A 112 -27.47 -9.32 -6.58
N ILE A 113 -26.57 -10.31 -6.65
CA ILE A 113 -25.40 -10.31 -7.51
C ILE A 113 -25.50 -11.51 -8.46
N THR A 114 -25.34 -11.23 -9.77
CA THR A 114 -25.32 -12.26 -10.81
C THR A 114 -23.88 -12.51 -11.23
N MET A 115 -23.39 -13.73 -10.98
CA MET A 115 -22.04 -14.12 -11.34
C MET A 115 -21.95 -14.47 -12.82
N LYS A 116 -20.83 -14.10 -13.43
CA LYS A 116 -20.46 -14.50 -14.80
C LYS A 116 -19.93 -15.93 -14.82
N LYS A 117 -19.76 -16.49 -16.01
CA LYS A 117 -19.19 -17.82 -16.19
C LYS A 117 -17.66 -17.76 -16.12
N TYR A 118 -17.12 -18.05 -14.97
CA TYR A 118 -15.68 -18.18 -14.72
C TYR A 118 -15.35 -19.62 -14.28
N TYR A 119 -14.09 -20.00 -14.43
CA TYR A 119 -13.57 -21.32 -14.09
C TYR A 119 -12.29 -21.21 -13.28
N TRP A 120 -12.14 -22.07 -12.31
CA TRP A 120 -10.89 -22.31 -11.62
C TRP A 120 -9.85 -22.92 -12.57
N SER A 121 -8.58 -22.83 -12.21
CA SER A 121 -7.46 -23.35 -13.03
C SER A 121 -7.49 -24.87 -13.24
N ASP A 122 -8.25 -25.60 -12.44
CA ASP A 122 -8.52 -27.04 -12.61
C ASP A 122 -9.74 -27.36 -13.51
N GLY A 123 -10.40 -26.32 -14.01
CA GLY A 123 -11.57 -26.43 -14.88
C GLY A 123 -12.91 -26.51 -14.15
N THR A 124 -12.94 -26.45 -12.82
CA THR A 124 -14.18 -26.39 -12.03
C THR A 124 -14.84 -25.01 -12.18
N PRO A 125 -16.18 -24.89 -12.32
CA PRO A 125 -16.84 -23.59 -12.38
C PRO A 125 -16.67 -22.78 -11.09
N VAL A 126 -16.43 -21.47 -11.20
CA VAL A 126 -16.57 -20.52 -10.09
C VAL A 126 -18.05 -20.23 -9.88
N THR A 127 -18.52 -20.32 -8.64
CA THR A 127 -19.95 -20.24 -8.29
C THR A 127 -20.20 -19.33 -7.10
N ALA A 128 -21.46 -18.97 -6.86
CA ALA A 128 -21.88 -18.26 -5.66
C ALA A 128 -21.54 -19.01 -4.35
N ARG A 129 -21.33 -20.34 -4.42
CA ARG A 129 -20.88 -21.14 -3.27
C ARG A 129 -19.46 -20.79 -2.86
N ASP A 130 -18.60 -20.46 -3.81
CA ASP A 130 -17.21 -20.04 -3.54
C ASP A 130 -17.17 -18.67 -2.83
N VAL A 131 -18.12 -17.78 -3.12
CA VAL A 131 -18.29 -16.51 -2.40
C VAL A 131 -18.82 -16.74 -0.98
N THR A 132 -19.81 -17.60 -0.80
CA THR A 132 -20.30 -17.92 0.55
C THR A 132 -19.27 -18.66 1.38
N PHE A 133 -18.39 -19.44 0.76
CA PHE A 133 -17.25 -20.08 1.44
C PHE A 133 -16.28 -19.02 1.99
N PHE A 134 -15.89 -18.03 1.19
CA PHE A 134 -15.09 -16.88 1.67
C PHE A 134 -15.78 -16.21 2.87
N PHE A 135 -17.07 -15.88 2.72
CA PHE A 135 -17.82 -15.20 3.76
C PHE A 135 -17.88 -16.00 5.08
N ASN A 136 -18.16 -17.31 5.01
CA ASN A 136 -18.24 -18.17 6.19
C ASN A 136 -16.90 -18.26 6.93
N LEU A 137 -15.79 -18.37 6.19
CA LEU A 137 -14.46 -18.36 6.79
C LEU A 137 -14.15 -17.01 7.45
N LEU A 138 -14.51 -15.93 6.79
CA LEU A 138 -14.28 -14.58 7.29
C LEU A 138 -15.13 -14.30 8.54
N GLU A 139 -16.44 -14.57 8.49
CA GLU A 139 -17.36 -14.34 9.61
C GLU A 139 -16.90 -15.06 10.87
N ALA A 140 -16.49 -16.33 10.73
CA ALA A 140 -16.01 -17.14 11.85
C ALA A 140 -14.67 -16.67 12.43
N ASN A 141 -13.87 -15.92 11.66
CA ASN A 141 -12.50 -15.48 12.02
C ASN A 141 -12.28 -13.98 11.83
N LYS A 142 -13.32 -13.18 11.85
CA LYS A 142 -13.28 -11.75 11.49
C LYS A 142 -12.24 -10.93 12.23
N ASN A 143 -11.95 -11.25 13.50
CA ASN A 143 -10.93 -10.56 14.28
C ASN A 143 -9.48 -10.78 13.76
N TYR A 144 -9.27 -11.73 12.87
CA TYR A 144 -7.99 -11.91 12.19
C TYR A 144 -7.86 -10.96 10.98
N TRP A 145 -8.96 -10.69 10.30
CA TRP A 145 -8.97 -9.91 9.07
C TRP A 145 -8.60 -8.45 9.32
N GLY A 146 -7.61 -7.97 8.59
CA GLY A 146 -7.03 -6.66 8.82
C GLY A 146 -7.92 -5.48 8.47
N TYR A 147 -8.93 -5.67 7.62
CA TYR A 147 -9.93 -4.63 7.29
C TYR A 147 -11.14 -4.64 8.21
N TYR A 148 -11.24 -5.61 9.14
CA TYR A 148 -12.40 -5.71 10.01
C TYR A 148 -12.54 -4.53 10.96
N THR A 149 -13.69 -3.88 10.89
CA THR A 149 -14.16 -2.88 11.85
C THR A 149 -15.44 -3.41 12.51
N PRO A 150 -15.52 -3.46 13.86
CA PRO A 150 -16.73 -3.93 14.54
C PRO A 150 -17.98 -3.16 14.12
N GLY A 151 -19.01 -3.89 13.66
CA GLY A 151 -20.26 -3.34 13.15
C GLY A 151 -20.34 -3.18 11.63
N GLU A 152 -19.20 -3.27 10.93
CA GLU A 152 -19.09 -3.26 9.48
C GLU A 152 -19.01 -4.69 8.92
N PHE A 153 -18.54 -4.87 7.70
CA PHE A 153 -18.45 -6.21 7.11
C PHE A 153 -17.49 -7.11 7.95
N PRO A 154 -17.89 -8.35 8.28
CA PRO A 154 -19.12 -9.06 7.94
C PRO A 154 -20.31 -8.85 8.89
N ASP A 155 -20.18 -8.06 9.98
CA ASP A 155 -21.22 -7.89 11.03
C ASP A 155 -22.49 -7.24 10.50
N ASN A 156 -22.38 -6.40 9.47
CA ASN A 156 -23.49 -5.74 8.82
C ASN A 156 -24.29 -6.65 7.87
N VAL A 157 -23.82 -7.89 7.64
CA VAL A 157 -24.50 -8.89 6.82
C VAL A 157 -25.37 -9.78 7.71
N LYS A 158 -26.67 -9.71 7.52
CA LYS A 158 -27.63 -10.59 8.21
C LYS A 158 -27.62 -12.02 7.65
N SER A 159 -27.45 -12.15 6.34
CA SER A 159 -27.29 -13.44 5.66
C SER A 159 -26.68 -13.27 4.27
N MET A 160 -25.84 -14.22 3.88
CA MET A 160 -25.31 -14.35 2.52
C MET A 160 -25.65 -15.75 2.00
N GLN A 161 -26.28 -15.85 0.84
CA GLN A 161 -26.81 -17.11 0.32
C GLN A 161 -26.51 -17.30 -1.17
N ALA A 162 -25.95 -18.43 -1.54
CA ALA A 162 -25.93 -18.91 -2.91
C ALA A 162 -27.34 -19.44 -3.27
N VAL A 163 -28.15 -18.60 -3.93
CA VAL A 163 -29.51 -18.96 -4.36
C VAL A 163 -29.44 -20.07 -5.41
N ASN A 164 -28.47 -20.01 -6.28
CA ASN A 164 -28.07 -21.02 -7.24
C ASN A 164 -26.59 -20.80 -7.60
N ALA A 165 -26.03 -21.58 -8.52
CA ALA A 165 -24.62 -21.50 -8.88
C ALA A 165 -24.17 -20.11 -9.35
N GLN A 166 -25.06 -19.27 -9.89
CA GLN A 166 -24.73 -17.97 -10.47
C GLN A 166 -25.38 -16.78 -9.74
N THR A 167 -26.18 -17.02 -8.70
CA THR A 167 -26.90 -15.94 -8.01
C THR A 167 -26.56 -15.93 -6.53
N LEU A 168 -25.94 -14.86 -6.10
CA LEU A 168 -25.70 -14.56 -4.70
C LEU A 168 -26.77 -13.57 -4.21
N ARG A 169 -27.32 -13.80 -3.03
CA ARG A 169 -28.21 -12.87 -2.34
C ARG A 169 -27.63 -12.53 -0.97
N ILE A 170 -27.47 -11.24 -0.72
CA ILE A 170 -26.99 -10.69 0.55
C ILE A 170 -28.15 -9.91 1.17
N THR A 171 -28.43 -10.17 2.45
CA THR A 171 -29.36 -9.36 3.23
C THR A 171 -28.58 -8.65 4.31
N LEU A 172 -28.70 -7.33 4.36
CA LEU A 172 -28.00 -6.48 5.32
C LEU A 172 -28.83 -6.30 6.59
N THR A 173 -28.17 -5.92 7.68
CA THR A 173 -28.81 -5.61 8.96
C THR A 173 -29.53 -4.27 8.93
N ARG A 174 -29.10 -3.35 8.04
CA ARG A 174 -29.69 -2.03 7.79
C ARG A 174 -29.40 -1.56 6.37
N SER A 175 -29.96 -0.43 5.97
CA SER A 175 -29.65 0.26 4.70
C SER A 175 -28.30 0.97 4.77
N TYR A 176 -27.55 0.89 3.67
CA TYR A 176 -26.31 1.61 3.39
C TYR A 176 -26.45 2.35 2.05
N ALA A 177 -25.64 3.39 1.84
CA ALA A 177 -25.54 4.02 0.52
C ALA A 177 -24.99 3.00 -0.49
N PRO A 178 -25.72 2.68 -1.57
CA PRO A 178 -25.31 1.60 -2.50
C PRO A 178 -23.92 1.80 -3.10
N GLN A 179 -23.53 3.04 -3.39
CA GLN A 179 -22.21 3.33 -3.90
C GLN A 179 -21.13 2.98 -2.86
N TRP A 180 -21.28 3.44 -1.64
CA TRP A 180 -20.34 3.14 -0.57
C TRP A 180 -20.22 1.62 -0.36
N TYR A 181 -21.36 0.92 -0.19
CA TYR A 181 -21.35 -0.52 0.10
C TYR A 181 -20.74 -1.34 -1.05
N SER A 182 -21.00 -0.93 -2.29
CA SER A 182 -20.46 -1.61 -3.46
C SER A 182 -18.94 -1.46 -3.58
N THR A 183 -18.41 -0.27 -3.29
CA THR A 183 -16.99 0.04 -3.51
C THR A 183 -16.09 -0.28 -2.32
N ASN A 184 -16.63 -0.32 -1.10
CA ASN A 184 -15.82 -0.55 0.10
C ASN A 184 -16.05 -1.92 0.76
N GLU A 185 -17.21 -2.56 0.51
CA GLU A 185 -17.51 -3.85 1.14
C GLU A 185 -17.60 -4.98 0.11
N LEU A 186 -18.34 -4.78 -0.99
CA LEU A 186 -18.50 -5.83 -1.99
C LEU A 186 -17.25 -6.03 -2.85
N SER A 187 -16.40 -5.03 -2.98
CA SER A 187 -15.10 -5.16 -3.65
C SER A 187 -14.12 -6.08 -2.91
N ASP A 188 -14.30 -6.24 -1.60
CA ASP A 188 -13.48 -7.13 -0.77
C ASP A 188 -13.88 -8.61 -0.89
N LEU A 189 -14.99 -8.90 -1.55
CA LEU A 189 -15.43 -10.29 -1.76
C LEU A 189 -14.55 -10.98 -2.81
N ILE A 190 -13.76 -11.95 -2.36
CA ILE A 190 -12.90 -12.78 -3.20
C ILE A 190 -13.44 -14.22 -3.16
N PRO A 191 -13.99 -14.76 -4.27
CA PRO A 191 -14.36 -16.18 -4.31
C PRO A 191 -13.15 -17.05 -3.98
N LEU A 192 -13.32 -18.05 -3.10
CA LEU A 192 -12.29 -19.02 -2.77
C LEU A 192 -12.71 -20.43 -3.23
N PRO A 193 -11.77 -21.27 -3.73
CA PRO A 193 -12.12 -22.56 -4.32
C PRO A 193 -12.62 -23.58 -3.28
N GLN A 194 -13.90 -23.50 -2.92
CA GLN A 194 -14.52 -24.32 -1.89
C GLN A 194 -14.27 -25.81 -2.12
N HIS A 195 -14.43 -26.28 -3.37
CA HIS A 195 -14.23 -27.69 -3.74
C HIS A 195 -12.81 -28.21 -3.46
N ALA A 196 -11.80 -27.32 -3.32
CA ALA A 196 -10.41 -27.68 -3.07
C ALA A 196 -9.93 -27.33 -1.65
N TRP A 197 -10.46 -26.24 -1.06
CA TRP A 197 -9.94 -25.67 0.18
C TRP A 197 -10.77 -25.98 1.42
N ASP A 198 -12.00 -26.42 1.28
CA ASP A 198 -12.87 -26.73 2.43
C ASP A 198 -12.45 -28.04 3.10
N LYS A 199 -11.31 -27.99 3.78
CA LYS A 199 -10.63 -29.09 4.45
C LYS A 199 -10.12 -28.64 5.80
N THR A 200 -10.14 -29.56 6.77
CA THR A 200 -9.64 -29.31 8.14
C THR A 200 -8.22 -29.83 8.37
N SER A 201 -7.64 -30.54 7.40
CA SER A 201 -6.28 -31.06 7.44
C SER A 201 -5.78 -31.45 6.03
N ALA A 202 -4.48 -31.73 5.89
CA ALA A 202 -3.90 -32.18 4.63
C ALA A 202 -4.48 -33.51 4.12
N THR A 203 -4.92 -34.40 5.02
CA THR A 203 -5.48 -35.71 4.71
C THR A 203 -7.01 -35.73 4.63
N ALA A 204 -7.68 -34.66 5.05
CA ALA A 204 -9.14 -34.56 4.94
C ALA A 204 -9.55 -34.37 3.47
N SER A 205 -10.64 -34.99 3.06
CA SER A 205 -11.29 -34.69 1.79
C SER A 205 -12.00 -33.35 1.89
N PRO A 206 -12.11 -32.58 0.79
CA PRO A 206 -12.97 -31.40 0.75
C PRO A 206 -14.41 -31.76 1.09
N GLY A 207 -15.10 -30.88 1.82
CA GLY A 207 -16.49 -31.12 2.29
C GLY A 207 -17.30 -29.82 2.29
N ASN A 208 -18.17 -29.70 3.31
CA ASN A 208 -18.92 -28.50 3.65
C ASN A 208 -18.69 -28.16 5.13
N TYR A 209 -17.42 -28.16 5.55
CA TYR A 209 -17.06 -27.89 6.94
C TYR A 209 -17.38 -26.43 7.31
N ASP A 210 -17.21 -25.51 6.35
CA ASP A 210 -17.45 -24.07 6.51
C ASP A 210 -18.93 -23.73 6.83
N GLU A 211 -19.88 -24.63 6.60
CA GLU A 211 -21.30 -24.38 6.90
C GLU A 211 -21.63 -24.36 8.40
N THR A 212 -20.66 -24.69 9.25
CA THR A 212 -20.75 -24.54 10.70
C THR A 212 -19.63 -23.63 11.20
N HIS A 213 -19.89 -22.85 12.25
CA HIS A 213 -18.89 -21.95 12.82
C HIS A 213 -17.59 -22.68 13.19
N ASP A 214 -17.68 -23.80 13.93
CA ASP A 214 -16.50 -24.57 14.36
C ASP A 214 -15.76 -25.19 13.16
N GLY A 215 -16.50 -25.60 12.13
CA GLY A 215 -15.92 -26.11 10.90
C GLY A 215 -15.21 -25.01 10.11
N ALA A 216 -15.82 -23.85 9.96
CA ALA A 216 -15.20 -22.68 9.32
C ALA A 216 -13.91 -22.26 10.05
N VAL A 217 -13.90 -22.22 11.39
CA VAL A 217 -12.70 -21.99 12.20
C VAL A 217 -11.63 -23.06 11.93
N ALA A 218 -12.00 -24.33 11.86
CA ALA A 218 -11.06 -25.42 11.61
C ALA A 218 -10.43 -25.34 10.21
N VAL A 219 -11.25 -25.06 9.17
CA VAL A 219 -10.78 -24.84 7.79
C VAL A 219 -9.86 -23.64 7.71
N PHE A 220 -10.27 -22.49 8.29
CA PHE A 220 -9.46 -21.28 8.33
C PHE A 220 -8.08 -21.53 8.95
N ASN A 221 -8.04 -22.15 10.14
CA ASN A 221 -6.78 -22.46 10.83
C ASN A 221 -5.88 -23.40 10.01
N TYR A 222 -6.48 -24.35 9.29
CA TYR A 222 -5.73 -25.22 8.39
C TYR A 222 -5.11 -24.39 7.24
N LEU A 223 -5.89 -23.58 6.54
CA LEU A 223 -5.41 -22.73 5.43
C LEU A 223 -4.33 -21.75 5.91
N LEU A 224 -4.55 -21.11 7.06
CA LEU A 224 -3.58 -20.21 7.67
C LEU A 224 -2.26 -20.91 7.99
N SER A 225 -2.31 -22.16 8.51
CA SER A 225 -1.10 -22.95 8.76
C SER A 225 -0.32 -23.25 7.49
N GLN A 226 -1.03 -23.42 6.35
CA GLN A 226 -0.40 -23.62 5.05
C GLN A 226 0.19 -22.30 4.52
N ALA A 227 -0.47 -21.15 4.73
CA ALA A 227 0.02 -19.83 4.35
C ALA A 227 1.28 -19.43 5.13
N HIS A 228 1.41 -19.82 6.39
CA HIS A 228 2.64 -19.60 7.16
C HIS A 228 3.84 -20.45 6.65
N SER A 229 3.58 -21.43 5.79
CA SER A 229 4.63 -22.29 5.21
C SER A 229 5.18 -21.74 3.90
N VAL A 230 5.71 -20.52 3.92
CA VAL A 230 6.14 -19.73 2.76
C VAL A 230 7.03 -20.50 1.75
N ASN A 231 7.91 -21.39 2.23
CA ASN A 231 8.78 -22.20 1.38
C ASN A 231 8.02 -23.26 0.55
N THR A 232 6.74 -23.48 0.80
CA THR A 232 5.91 -24.45 0.09
C THR A 232 4.95 -23.82 -0.93
N TYR A 233 4.91 -22.51 -1.06
CA TYR A 233 3.92 -21.81 -1.87
C TYR A 233 3.81 -22.36 -3.30
N SER A 234 4.92 -22.51 -4.00
CA SER A 234 4.93 -23.02 -5.37
C SER A 234 4.64 -24.52 -5.51
N SER A 235 4.83 -25.31 -4.44
CA SER A 235 4.64 -26.77 -4.46
C SER A 235 3.35 -27.25 -3.80
N ASN A 236 2.69 -26.39 -2.99
CA ASN A 236 1.43 -26.76 -2.33
C ASN A 236 0.26 -26.69 -3.31
N PRO A 237 -0.43 -27.81 -3.56
CA PRO A 237 -1.53 -27.86 -4.52
C PRO A 237 -2.72 -26.96 -4.19
N LEU A 238 -2.88 -26.55 -2.93
CA LEU A 238 -3.93 -25.59 -2.53
C LEU A 238 -3.79 -24.29 -3.33
N TRP A 239 -2.58 -23.73 -3.37
CA TRP A 239 -2.31 -22.43 -4.00
C TRP A 239 -2.23 -22.49 -5.53
N GLN A 240 -2.43 -23.67 -6.12
CA GLN A 240 -2.47 -23.83 -7.57
C GLN A 240 -3.89 -23.76 -8.15
N VAL A 241 -4.93 -23.75 -7.30
CA VAL A 241 -6.34 -23.61 -7.72
C VAL A 241 -6.71 -22.14 -7.64
N VAL A 242 -6.71 -21.45 -8.77
CA VAL A 242 -6.87 -20.00 -8.91
C VAL A 242 -7.86 -19.67 -10.03
N ASP A 243 -8.52 -18.51 -9.98
CA ASP A 243 -9.41 -18.01 -11.04
C ASP A 243 -8.88 -16.75 -11.74
N GLY A 244 -7.81 -16.16 -11.22
CA GLY A 244 -7.14 -15.02 -11.81
C GLY A 244 -6.35 -15.35 -13.08
N PRO A 245 -5.76 -14.32 -13.74
CA PRO A 245 -5.04 -14.48 -15.01
C PRO A 245 -3.74 -15.27 -14.88
N PHE A 246 -3.13 -15.30 -13.71
CA PHE A 246 -1.86 -15.98 -13.46
C PHE A 246 -1.95 -16.98 -12.32
N ARG A 247 -0.95 -17.87 -12.26
CA ARG A 247 -0.72 -18.80 -11.16
C ARG A 247 0.76 -18.83 -10.80
N LEU A 248 1.04 -19.12 -9.54
CA LEU A 248 2.41 -19.16 -9.04
C LEU A 248 3.19 -20.34 -9.63
N LYS A 249 4.35 -20.06 -10.22
CA LYS A 249 5.32 -21.04 -10.72
C LYS A 249 6.44 -21.27 -9.73
N SER A 250 7.07 -20.20 -9.24
CA SER A 250 8.12 -20.26 -8.23
C SER A 250 8.05 -19.06 -7.29
N TYR A 251 8.55 -19.26 -6.08
CA TYR A 251 8.58 -18.27 -5.02
C TYR A 251 9.87 -18.40 -4.21
N SER A 252 10.46 -17.27 -3.87
CA SER A 252 11.61 -17.17 -3.00
C SER A 252 11.36 -16.15 -1.89
N THR A 253 11.70 -16.49 -0.65
CA THR A 253 11.63 -15.56 0.49
C THR A 253 12.56 -14.36 0.36
N ARG A 254 13.40 -14.30 -0.68
CA ARG A 254 14.21 -13.13 -1.03
C ARG A 254 13.50 -12.13 -1.89
N GLY A 255 12.32 -12.48 -2.43
CA GLY A 255 11.49 -11.63 -3.23
C GLY A 255 11.37 -12.00 -4.70
N ASP A 256 12.04 -13.10 -5.14
CA ASP A 256 11.84 -13.56 -6.51
C ASP A 256 10.49 -14.30 -6.61
N ILE A 257 9.61 -13.84 -7.49
CA ILE A 257 8.31 -14.45 -7.78
C ILE A 257 8.20 -14.66 -9.28
N ASP A 258 7.87 -15.88 -9.71
CA ASP A 258 7.60 -16.17 -11.12
C ASP A 258 6.15 -16.64 -11.24
N LEU A 259 5.38 -15.98 -12.07
CA LEU A 259 3.99 -16.27 -12.38
C LEU A 259 3.85 -16.72 -13.84
N VAL A 260 2.97 -17.68 -14.09
CA VAL A 260 2.65 -18.17 -15.44
C VAL A 260 1.15 -18.04 -15.72
N PRO A 261 0.75 -17.88 -16.99
CA PRO A 261 -0.66 -17.81 -17.36
C PRO A 261 -1.49 -18.94 -16.77
N ASN A 262 -2.68 -18.61 -16.25
CA ASN A 262 -3.70 -19.58 -15.93
C ASN A 262 -4.39 -20.04 -17.24
N PRO A 263 -4.28 -21.33 -17.65
CA PRO A 263 -4.84 -21.80 -18.91
C PRO A 263 -6.36 -21.77 -18.95
N HIS A 264 -7.01 -21.73 -17.80
CA HIS A 264 -8.48 -21.70 -17.68
C HIS A 264 -9.02 -20.31 -17.30
N TYR A 265 -8.15 -19.28 -17.23
CA TYR A 265 -8.60 -17.91 -16.95
C TYR A 265 -9.77 -17.52 -17.86
N SER A 266 -10.87 -17.06 -17.29
CA SER A 266 -12.11 -16.81 -18.04
C SER A 266 -12.27 -15.36 -18.48
N GLY A 267 -11.52 -14.43 -17.87
CA GLY A 267 -11.54 -13.01 -18.24
C GLY A 267 -11.00 -12.72 -19.64
N THR A 268 -11.09 -11.49 -20.07
CA THR A 268 -10.66 -10.99 -21.37
C THR A 268 -9.88 -9.69 -21.20
N PRO A 269 -8.70 -9.56 -21.83
CA PRO A 269 -8.02 -10.53 -22.69
C PRO A 269 -7.40 -11.69 -21.90
N LYS A 270 -7.01 -12.74 -22.63
CA LYS A 270 -6.21 -13.83 -22.06
C LYS A 270 -4.75 -13.40 -21.97
N PRO A 271 -4.01 -13.76 -20.92
CA PRO A 271 -2.58 -13.46 -20.83
C PRO A 271 -1.81 -13.96 -22.06
N GLN A 272 -0.99 -13.08 -22.63
CA GLN A 272 -0.13 -13.39 -23.78
C GLN A 272 1.34 -13.53 -23.37
N LEU A 273 1.69 -13.12 -22.18
CA LEU A 273 3.00 -13.38 -21.60
C LEU A 273 3.21 -14.87 -21.42
N LYS A 274 4.43 -15.34 -21.57
CA LYS A 274 4.81 -16.70 -21.15
C LYS A 274 5.04 -16.76 -19.65
N GLU A 275 5.52 -15.66 -19.08
CA GLU A 275 5.89 -15.56 -17.68
C GLU A 275 5.92 -14.09 -17.27
N LEU A 276 5.44 -13.80 -16.09
CA LEU A 276 5.61 -12.55 -15.34
C LEU A 276 6.57 -12.84 -14.20
N VAL A 277 7.63 -12.05 -14.08
CA VAL A 277 8.74 -12.31 -13.19
C VAL A 277 9.00 -11.07 -12.36
N GLU A 278 8.99 -11.22 -11.05
CA GLU A 278 9.34 -10.15 -10.12
C GLU A 278 10.77 -10.33 -9.61
N ARG A 279 11.51 -9.22 -9.54
CA ARG A 279 12.90 -9.20 -9.08
C ARG A 279 13.11 -8.10 -8.05
N PRO A 280 13.61 -8.44 -6.85
CA PRO A 280 13.85 -7.47 -5.79
C PRO A 280 15.15 -6.68 -6.03
N PHE A 281 15.06 -5.36 -5.80
CA PHE A 281 16.20 -4.46 -5.81
C PHE A 281 16.43 -3.86 -4.42
N THR A 282 17.70 -3.65 -4.07
CA THR A 282 18.10 -3.12 -2.77
C THR A 282 17.89 -1.61 -2.62
N SER A 283 17.74 -0.90 -3.74
CA SER A 283 17.47 0.54 -3.81
C SER A 283 16.93 0.91 -5.20
N LEU A 284 16.25 2.04 -5.31
CA LEU A 284 15.86 2.63 -6.59
C LEU A 284 17.06 2.89 -7.50
N THR A 285 18.20 3.32 -6.95
CA THR A 285 19.43 3.52 -7.73
C THR A 285 19.91 2.22 -8.39
N ALA A 286 19.88 1.09 -7.64
CA ALA A 286 20.29 -0.20 -8.20
C ALA A 286 19.34 -0.68 -9.31
N GLU A 287 18.06 -0.43 -9.18
CA GLU A 287 17.05 -0.69 -10.20
C GLU A 287 17.27 0.19 -11.43
N PHE A 288 17.45 1.49 -11.23
CA PHE A 288 17.67 2.44 -12.29
C PHE A 288 18.95 2.16 -13.09
N ASP A 289 20.03 1.77 -12.40
CA ASP A 289 21.26 1.30 -13.05
C ASP A 289 21.01 0.04 -13.93
N ALA A 290 20.12 -0.86 -13.47
CA ALA A 290 19.74 -2.03 -14.26
C ALA A 290 18.92 -1.66 -15.51
N LEU A 291 18.07 -0.65 -15.44
CA LEU A 291 17.35 -0.08 -16.59
C LEU A 291 18.33 0.54 -17.60
N LEU A 292 19.25 1.41 -17.14
CA LEU A 292 20.28 2.02 -17.99
C LEU A 292 21.22 0.99 -18.63
N ALA A 293 21.52 -0.08 -17.91
CA ALA A 293 22.32 -1.18 -18.44
C ALA A 293 21.52 -2.13 -19.37
N ASN A 294 20.23 -1.87 -19.57
CA ASN A 294 19.30 -2.69 -20.38
C ASN A 294 19.36 -4.19 -20.03
N THR A 295 19.27 -4.49 -18.74
CA THR A 295 19.38 -5.88 -18.22
C THR A 295 18.13 -6.72 -18.47
N GLY A 296 17.13 -6.18 -19.18
CA GLY A 296 15.90 -6.87 -19.56
C GLY A 296 14.72 -6.59 -18.65
N LEU A 297 14.80 -5.61 -17.74
CA LEU A 297 13.62 -5.12 -17.02
C LEU A 297 12.56 -4.63 -18.00
N THR A 298 11.31 -5.00 -17.75
CA THR A 298 10.17 -4.59 -18.58
C THR A 298 9.56 -3.30 -18.07
N THR A 299 9.49 -3.15 -16.74
CA THR A 299 9.02 -1.94 -16.06
C THR A 299 10.03 -1.50 -15.02
N GLY A 300 9.91 -0.26 -14.56
CA GLY A 300 10.74 0.28 -13.50
C GLY A 300 10.44 1.75 -13.22
N ILE A 301 11.23 2.35 -12.35
CA ILE A 301 11.02 3.70 -11.84
C ILE A 301 12.20 4.60 -12.25
N VAL A 302 11.91 5.86 -12.52
CA VAL A 302 12.95 6.91 -12.57
C VAL A 302 13.01 7.56 -11.19
N PRO A 303 14.12 7.38 -10.45
CA PRO A 303 14.32 8.14 -9.22
C PRO A 303 14.21 9.65 -9.49
N SER A 304 13.67 10.40 -8.56
CA SER A 304 13.43 11.83 -8.75
C SER A 304 14.71 12.61 -9.12
N GLU A 305 15.84 12.23 -8.54
CA GLU A 305 17.17 12.82 -8.81
C GLU A 305 17.72 12.48 -10.20
N ASP A 306 17.23 11.40 -10.83
CA ASP A 306 17.74 10.90 -12.11
C ASP A 306 16.88 11.29 -13.33
N THR A 307 15.91 12.18 -13.17
CA THR A 307 15.03 12.63 -14.27
C THR A 307 15.79 13.23 -15.45
N SER A 308 16.99 13.77 -15.23
CA SER A 308 17.89 14.24 -16.29
C SER A 308 18.39 13.12 -17.21
N GLN A 309 18.32 11.86 -16.78
CA GLN A 309 18.74 10.67 -17.55
C GLN A 309 17.61 10.03 -18.37
N ILE A 310 16.40 10.55 -18.32
CA ILE A 310 15.26 10.08 -19.15
C ILE A 310 15.63 9.97 -20.65
N PRO A 311 16.40 10.90 -21.27
CA PRO A 311 16.85 10.73 -22.65
C PRO A 311 17.73 9.47 -22.88
N ALA A 312 18.54 9.08 -21.88
CA ALA A 312 19.35 7.85 -21.95
C ALA A 312 18.46 6.61 -21.91
N LEU A 313 17.48 6.55 -20.99
CA LEU A 313 16.49 5.44 -20.96
C LEU A 313 15.74 5.30 -22.28
N LYS A 314 15.33 6.42 -22.89
CA LYS A 314 14.67 6.38 -24.21
C LYS A 314 15.59 5.84 -25.30
N ALA A 315 16.88 6.12 -25.23
CA ALA A 315 17.86 5.56 -26.17
C ALA A 315 18.06 4.05 -25.98
N GLU A 316 17.90 3.56 -24.73
CA GLU A 316 17.90 2.13 -24.40
C GLU A 316 16.58 1.40 -24.74
N GLY A 317 15.59 2.11 -25.28
CA GLY A 317 14.34 1.52 -25.74
C GLY A 317 13.23 1.47 -24.68
N TYR A 318 13.22 2.42 -23.77
CA TYR A 318 12.15 2.60 -22.80
C TYR A 318 11.25 3.80 -23.13
N THR A 319 10.01 3.74 -22.68
CA THR A 319 9.08 4.86 -22.62
C THR A 319 8.91 5.24 -21.15
N VAL A 320 8.91 6.55 -20.87
CA VAL A 320 8.70 7.07 -19.51
C VAL A 320 7.36 7.78 -19.47
N PHE A 321 6.51 7.41 -18.53
CA PHE A 321 5.22 8.01 -18.26
C PHE A 321 5.31 8.86 -16.97
N ASN A 322 4.50 9.88 -16.90
CA ASN A 322 4.27 10.65 -15.67
C ASN A 322 2.77 10.54 -15.39
N THR A 323 2.38 9.55 -14.60
CA THR A 323 0.99 9.29 -14.26
C THR A 323 0.81 9.55 -12.78
N PRO A 324 -0.03 10.53 -12.39
CA PRO A 324 -0.35 10.75 -10.99
C PRO A 324 -1.10 9.52 -10.46
N SER A 325 -0.78 9.09 -9.25
CA SER A 325 -1.53 8.04 -8.55
C SER A 325 -2.43 8.64 -7.47
N TYR A 326 -3.61 8.03 -7.30
CA TYR A 326 -4.63 8.48 -6.34
C TYR A 326 -4.26 8.04 -4.92
N GLY A 327 -3.39 8.82 -4.27
CA GLY A 327 -2.89 8.53 -2.95
C GLY A 327 -2.47 9.80 -2.18
N PHE A 328 -2.09 9.60 -0.93
CA PHE A 328 -1.59 10.66 -0.07
C PHE A 328 -0.47 10.12 0.84
N ASN A 329 0.49 10.96 1.16
CA ASN A 329 1.60 10.61 2.02
C ASN A 329 1.49 11.29 3.38
N TYR A 330 2.04 10.65 4.41
CA TYR A 330 1.89 11.10 5.79
C TYR A 330 2.94 10.49 6.72
N ILE A 331 3.15 11.16 7.84
CA ILE A 331 3.73 10.54 9.02
C ILE A 331 2.57 10.05 9.89
N VAL A 332 2.45 8.74 10.09
CA VAL A 332 1.55 8.17 11.10
C VAL A 332 2.07 8.56 12.46
N ILE A 333 1.21 9.13 13.32
CA ILE A 333 1.53 9.48 14.71
C ILE A 333 0.78 8.57 15.67
N ASN A 334 1.47 8.06 16.70
CA ASN A 334 0.90 7.08 17.61
C ASN A 334 0.26 7.74 18.84
N PHE A 335 -1.06 7.82 18.87
CA PHE A 335 -1.81 8.37 20.02
C PHE A 335 -1.69 7.53 21.30
N ASN A 336 -1.24 6.28 21.21
CA ASN A 336 -0.98 5.39 22.35
C ASN A 336 0.52 5.28 22.70
N SER A 337 1.40 6.06 22.04
CA SER A 337 2.80 6.11 22.39
C SER A 337 3.00 6.48 23.87
N PRO A 338 3.81 5.73 24.63
CA PRO A 338 4.12 6.06 26.01
C PRO A 338 4.93 7.35 26.14
N ASN A 339 5.66 7.75 25.09
CA ASN A 339 6.47 8.97 25.06
C ASN A 339 5.70 10.19 24.54
N ALA A 340 4.96 10.05 23.44
CA ALA A 340 4.38 11.18 22.70
C ALA A 340 2.85 11.13 22.58
N GLY A 341 2.18 10.04 22.97
CA GLY A 341 0.73 9.91 22.74
C GLY A 341 -0.09 11.03 23.40
N TYR A 342 0.25 11.45 24.62
CA TYR A 342 -0.41 12.58 25.28
C TYR A 342 -0.07 13.93 24.64
N LEU A 343 1.08 14.06 23.97
CA LEU A 343 1.44 15.22 23.16
C LEU A 343 0.54 15.26 21.91
N PHE A 344 0.43 14.14 21.21
CA PHE A 344 -0.39 14.05 19.99
C PHE A 344 -1.89 14.24 20.25
N ARG A 345 -2.38 14.02 21.46
CA ARG A 345 -3.78 14.37 21.83
C ARG A 345 -4.04 15.88 21.86
N GLN A 346 -3.00 16.72 21.91
CA GLN A 346 -3.13 18.16 21.84
C GLN A 346 -3.15 18.62 20.38
N LEU A 347 -4.28 19.18 19.91
CA LEU A 347 -4.42 19.60 18.52
C LEU A 347 -3.36 20.64 18.11
N TYR A 348 -3.07 21.62 18.98
CA TYR A 348 -2.08 22.65 18.68
C TYR A 348 -0.67 22.07 18.43
N ILE A 349 -0.30 20.94 19.05
CA ILE A 349 0.97 20.27 18.79
C ILE A 349 0.96 19.67 17.38
N ARG A 350 -0.14 19.00 16.97
CA ARG A 350 -0.27 18.47 15.60
C ARG A 350 -0.24 19.60 14.57
N GLN A 351 -0.91 20.74 14.87
CA GLN A 351 -0.87 21.94 14.04
C GLN A 351 0.55 22.52 13.95
N ALA A 352 1.26 22.62 15.07
CA ALA A 352 2.65 23.07 15.08
C ALA A 352 3.54 22.16 14.22
N LEU A 353 3.40 20.83 14.35
CA LEU A 353 4.13 19.87 13.52
C LEU A 353 3.79 20.01 12.04
N GLN A 354 2.51 20.19 11.68
CA GLN A 354 2.09 20.36 10.28
C GLN A 354 2.64 21.65 9.66
N HIS A 355 2.73 22.74 10.43
CA HIS A 355 3.40 23.98 9.99
C HIS A 355 4.91 23.83 9.77
N LEU A 356 5.53 22.75 10.23
CA LEU A 356 6.95 22.47 10.05
C LEU A 356 7.24 21.59 8.82
N VAL A 357 6.22 21.12 8.11
CA VAL A 357 6.35 20.42 6.82
C VAL A 357 6.36 21.46 5.70
N ASN A 358 7.50 21.62 5.03
CA ASN A 358 7.62 22.55 3.90
C ASN A 358 7.31 21.85 2.58
N GLN A 359 6.03 21.47 2.39
CA GLN A 359 5.60 20.70 1.23
C GLN A 359 6.04 21.32 -0.12
N PRO A 360 5.97 22.65 -0.37
CA PRO A 360 6.49 23.23 -1.60
C PRO A 360 7.99 22.98 -1.82
N GLN A 361 8.79 23.05 -0.75
CA GLN A 361 10.23 22.77 -0.81
C GLN A 361 10.49 21.29 -1.05
N ASP A 362 9.76 20.41 -0.37
CA ASP A 362 9.90 18.97 -0.50
C ASP A 362 9.51 18.50 -1.91
N VAL A 363 8.42 19.03 -2.48
CA VAL A 363 8.05 18.82 -3.89
C VAL A 363 9.17 19.27 -4.83
N GLN A 364 9.73 20.46 -4.61
CA GLN A 364 10.75 21.03 -5.51
C GLN A 364 12.09 20.31 -5.41
N TYR A 365 12.56 19.97 -4.20
CA TYR A 365 13.92 19.45 -3.99
C TYR A 365 13.96 17.97 -3.65
N GLY A 366 12.91 17.42 -3.00
CA GLY A 366 12.79 15.98 -2.76
C GLY A 366 12.37 15.22 -4.00
N TYR A 367 11.42 15.79 -4.74
CA TYR A 367 10.82 15.12 -5.92
C TYR A 367 11.03 15.85 -7.25
N HIS A 368 11.88 16.88 -7.28
CA HIS A 368 12.17 17.65 -8.50
C HIS A 368 10.92 18.15 -9.26
N GLY A 369 9.86 18.47 -8.52
CA GLY A 369 8.57 18.90 -9.05
C GLY A 369 7.59 17.77 -9.40
N ASN A 370 7.97 16.50 -9.19
CA ASN A 370 7.15 15.33 -9.52
C ASN A 370 6.34 14.81 -8.32
N ALA A 371 5.78 15.70 -7.53
CA ALA A 371 4.91 15.34 -6.42
C ALA A 371 3.75 16.33 -6.26
N THR A 372 2.69 15.87 -5.61
CA THR A 372 1.53 16.69 -5.24
C THR A 372 1.53 16.91 -3.72
N PRO A 373 1.30 18.12 -3.21
CA PRO A 373 1.07 18.33 -1.79
C PRO A 373 -0.16 17.56 -1.31
N SER A 374 -0.15 17.11 -0.05
CA SER A 374 -1.31 16.53 0.63
C SER A 374 -1.69 17.38 1.83
N TYR A 375 -2.97 17.72 1.97
CA TYR A 375 -3.45 18.57 3.07
C TYR A 375 -4.61 17.97 3.84
N GLY A 376 -4.99 16.75 3.53
CA GLY A 376 -6.10 16.04 4.14
C GLY A 376 -6.21 14.60 3.64
N PRO A 377 -7.32 13.92 3.95
CA PRO A 377 -7.49 12.50 3.70
C PRO A 377 -7.85 12.14 2.26
N VAL A 378 -8.08 13.12 1.38
CA VAL A 378 -8.42 12.88 -0.02
C VAL A 378 -7.32 13.42 -0.93
N PRO A 379 -6.79 12.63 -1.87
CA PRO A 379 -5.75 13.07 -2.78
C PRO A 379 -6.15 14.29 -3.62
N LEU A 380 -5.22 15.21 -3.82
CA LEU A 380 -5.42 16.39 -4.67
C LEU A 380 -5.27 16.08 -6.17
N ALA A 381 -4.59 14.99 -6.51
CA ALA A 381 -4.38 14.51 -7.87
C ALA A 381 -4.46 12.98 -7.93
N PRO A 382 -5.02 12.40 -9.01
CA PRO A 382 -5.79 13.10 -10.06
C PRO A 382 -7.03 13.81 -9.48
N PRO A 383 -7.64 14.77 -10.21
CA PRO A 383 -8.80 15.51 -9.71
C PRO A 383 -9.95 14.60 -9.35
N SER A 384 -10.47 14.73 -8.14
CA SER A 384 -11.56 13.93 -7.59
C SER A 384 -12.77 14.81 -7.24
N PRO A 385 -14.02 14.31 -7.34
CA PRO A 385 -15.20 15.03 -6.89
C PRO A 385 -15.27 15.16 -5.37
N TYR A 386 -14.41 14.43 -4.64
CA TYR A 386 -14.41 14.37 -3.18
C TYR A 386 -13.50 15.39 -2.52
N THR A 387 -12.55 16.03 -3.23
CA THR A 387 -11.61 17.00 -2.66
C THR A 387 -12.27 18.34 -2.37
N THR A 388 -12.16 18.84 -1.15
CA THR A 388 -12.76 20.13 -0.73
C THR A 388 -11.91 21.35 -1.09
N GLN A 389 -12.53 22.53 -1.04
CA GLN A 389 -11.81 23.79 -1.18
C GLN A 389 -10.87 24.05 0.00
N TYR A 390 -11.20 23.54 1.20
CA TYR A 390 -10.36 23.69 2.38
C TYR A 390 -9.00 23.02 2.17
N GLU A 391 -8.97 21.77 1.73
CA GLU A 391 -7.73 21.05 1.43
C GLU A 391 -6.94 21.73 0.32
N ARG A 392 -7.62 22.16 -0.77
CA ARG A 392 -6.96 22.86 -1.90
C ARG A 392 -6.31 24.18 -1.48
N SER A 393 -6.70 24.77 -0.35
CA SER A 393 -6.23 26.09 0.10
C SER A 393 -4.90 26.05 0.89
N ASN A 394 -4.31 24.89 1.12
CA ASN A 394 -3.17 24.71 2.04
C ASN A 394 -3.43 25.33 3.42
N PRO A 395 -4.22 24.68 4.27
CA PRO A 395 -4.64 25.25 5.56
C PRO A 395 -3.51 25.43 6.57
N TYR A 396 -2.36 24.77 6.35
CA TYR A 396 -1.18 24.82 7.22
C TYR A 396 0.09 25.18 6.44
N PRO A 397 0.23 26.43 5.97
CA PRO A 397 1.42 26.83 5.23
C PRO A 397 2.66 26.73 6.12
N TYR A 398 3.79 26.37 5.54
CA TYR A 398 5.06 26.26 6.26
C TYR A 398 5.40 27.54 7.00
N SER A 399 5.64 27.45 8.31
CA SER A 399 5.99 28.58 9.16
C SER A 399 6.53 28.12 10.51
N VAL A 400 7.84 28.18 10.68
CA VAL A 400 8.50 27.91 11.96
C VAL A 400 7.97 28.86 13.05
N SER A 401 7.78 30.15 12.74
CA SER A 401 7.29 31.14 13.71
C SER A 401 5.84 30.90 14.15
N THR A 402 5.00 30.32 13.29
CA THR A 402 3.64 29.92 13.66
C THR A 402 3.68 28.72 14.62
N ALA A 403 4.54 27.74 14.37
CA ALA A 403 4.73 26.61 15.27
C ALA A 403 5.23 27.06 16.65
N GLU A 404 6.24 27.94 16.70
CA GLU A 404 6.74 28.55 17.94
C GLU A 404 5.63 29.33 18.70
N SER A 405 4.81 30.08 17.97
CA SER A 405 3.70 30.84 18.54
C SER A 405 2.63 29.93 19.15
N LEU A 406 2.27 28.85 18.46
CA LEU A 406 1.33 27.84 18.98
C LEU A 406 1.85 27.20 20.27
N LEU A 407 3.12 26.80 20.31
CA LEU A 407 3.74 26.22 21.49
C LEU A 407 3.83 27.23 22.64
N THR A 408 4.26 28.45 22.37
CA THR A 408 4.34 29.53 23.38
C THR A 408 2.97 29.84 23.97
N ALA A 409 1.92 29.93 23.16
CA ALA A 409 0.56 30.20 23.59
C ALA A 409 0.01 29.10 24.52
N HIS A 410 0.55 27.89 24.48
CA HIS A 410 0.14 26.75 25.28
C HIS A 410 1.20 26.37 26.35
N GLY A 411 1.88 27.35 26.92
CA GLY A 411 2.71 27.18 28.12
C GLY A 411 4.03 26.43 27.92
N TRP A 412 4.53 26.35 26.65
CA TRP A 412 5.87 25.86 26.38
C TRP A 412 6.89 26.99 26.45
N LYS A 413 8.01 26.73 27.10
CA LYS A 413 9.21 27.52 26.93
C LYS A 413 9.87 27.11 25.64
N VAL A 414 9.66 27.90 24.60
CA VAL A 414 10.26 27.67 23.26
C VAL A 414 11.74 28.01 23.29
N THR A 415 12.56 27.09 22.75
CA THR A 415 14.03 27.19 22.72
C THR A 415 14.51 26.82 21.31
N PRO A 416 14.47 27.76 20.36
CA PRO A 416 14.90 27.54 18.98
C PRO A 416 16.32 26.98 18.91
N GLY A 417 16.51 25.89 18.15
CA GLY A 417 17.78 25.17 18.08
C GLY A 417 18.13 24.36 19.34
N GLY A 418 17.21 24.25 20.28
CA GLY A 418 17.32 23.46 21.49
C GLY A 418 16.17 22.48 21.65
N THR A 419 15.63 22.36 22.88
CA THR A 419 14.46 21.51 23.13
C THR A 419 13.46 22.23 24.02
N ASP A 420 12.24 22.35 23.54
CA ASP A 420 11.13 22.97 24.22
C ASP A 420 10.73 22.21 25.48
N THR A 421 10.34 22.97 26.49
CA THR A 421 10.00 22.41 27.80
C THR A 421 8.66 22.96 28.25
N CYS A 422 7.75 22.10 28.70
CA CYS A 422 6.50 22.49 29.28
C CYS A 422 6.76 23.24 30.61
N THR A 423 6.29 24.48 30.72
CA THR A 423 6.40 25.32 31.93
C THR A 423 5.06 25.56 32.59
N SER A 424 3.94 25.39 31.88
CA SER A 424 2.58 25.53 32.36
C SER A 424 1.80 24.22 32.19
N PRO A 425 1.98 23.24 33.11
CA PRO A 425 1.21 21.99 33.06
C PRO A 425 -0.23 22.25 33.47
N GLY A 426 -1.19 21.63 32.79
CA GLY A 426 -2.61 21.79 33.07
C GLY A 426 -3.50 21.53 31.87
N THR A 427 -4.78 21.91 31.96
CA THR A 427 -5.79 21.70 30.91
C THR A 427 -6.49 22.99 30.48
N GLY A 428 -5.99 24.13 30.96
CA GLY A 428 -6.47 25.45 30.55
C GLY A 428 -6.05 25.78 29.09
N PRO A 429 -6.60 26.85 28.52
CA PRO A 429 -6.30 27.23 27.14
C PRO A 429 -4.83 27.60 26.92
N ASP A 430 -4.13 28.07 27.95
CA ASP A 430 -2.72 28.48 27.90
C ASP A 430 -1.78 27.42 28.50
N ASP A 431 -2.29 26.22 28.82
CA ASP A 431 -1.52 25.13 29.42
C ASP A 431 -1.03 24.13 28.37
N CYS A 432 0.04 23.37 28.69
CA CYS A 432 0.62 22.35 27.77
C CYS A 432 -0.37 21.21 27.44
N GLY A 433 -1.39 21.00 28.25
CA GLY A 433 -2.44 20.01 28.01
C GLY A 433 -2.42 18.82 28.97
N ALA A 434 -3.49 18.04 28.89
CA ALA A 434 -3.71 16.90 29.77
C ALA A 434 -2.59 15.86 29.67
N GLY A 435 -2.07 15.46 30.85
CA GLY A 435 -1.02 14.43 30.94
C GLY A 435 0.40 14.92 30.62
N ILE A 436 0.60 16.21 30.37
CA ILE A 436 1.91 16.80 30.12
C ILE A 436 2.45 17.41 31.40
N PRO A 437 3.48 16.81 32.03
CA PRO A 437 4.02 17.34 33.31
C PRO A 437 4.96 18.53 33.05
N ALA A 438 5.14 19.35 34.08
CA ALA A 438 6.17 20.38 34.06
C ALA A 438 7.55 19.77 33.80
N GLY A 439 8.36 20.45 33.00
CA GLY A 439 9.68 19.97 32.60
C GLY A 439 9.69 18.90 31.50
N LYS A 440 8.52 18.47 31.02
CA LYS A 440 8.48 17.56 29.82
C LYS A 440 9.09 18.25 28.62
N THR A 441 10.03 17.57 27.99
CA THR A 441 10.64 18.01 26.74
C THR A 441 9.84 17.52 25.53
N LEU A 442 9.80 18.33 24.46
CA LEU A 442 9.13 17.98 23.22
C LEU A 442 10.10 17.20 22.32
N THR A 443 10.14 15.88 22.53
CA THR A 443 11.03 14.96 21.83
C THR A 443 10.20 13.84 21.18
N LEU A 444 10.45 13.58 19.89
CA LEU A 444 9.76 12.58 19.08
C LEU A 444 10.75 11.62 18.45
N LYS A 445 10.38 10.35 18.33
CA LYS A 445 11.11 9.30 17.61
C LYS A 445 10.33 8.92 16.36
N ILE A 446 10.95 9.04 15.18
CA ILE A 446 10.29 8.71 13.92
C ILE A 446 11.13 7.67 13.18
N LEU A 447 10.50 6.56 12.81
CA LEU A 447 11.06 5.53 11.96
C LEU A 447 10.59 5.77 10.53
N TYR A 448 11.50 5.70 9.53
CA TYR A 448 11.11 5.88 8.13
C TYR A 448 11.83 4.92 7.18
N ASP A 449 11.24 4.68 6.00
CA ASP A 449 11.81 3.88 4.92
C ASP A 449 12.73 4.78 4.06
N PRO A 450 14.03 4.47 3.94
CA PRO A 450 14.95 5.24 3.12
C PRO A 450 15.03 4.76 1.66
N TYR A 451 14.08 3.93 1.19
CA TYR A 451 14.14 3.35 -0.16
C TYR A 451 14.18 4.42 -1.25
N ASP A 452 13.36 5.46 -1.13
CA ASP A 452 13.39 6.66 -1.96
C ASP A 452 14.21 7.76 -1.28
N THR A 453 15.14 8.39 -2.02
CA THR A 453 15.94 9.51 -1.51
C THR A 453 15.07 10.73 -1.18
N GLY A 454 13.95 10.93 -1.86
CA GLY A 454 12.96 11.96 -1.55
C GLY A 454 12.40 11.82 -0.14
N TYR A 455 12.17 10.59 0.34
CA TYR A 455 11.74 10.35 1.72
C TYR A 455 12.79 10.80 2.73
N THR A 456 14.07 10.50 2.47
CA THR A 456 15.17 10.96 3.34
C THR A 456 15.25 12.49 3.35
N ILE A 457 15.17 13.15 2.20
CA ILE A 457 15.19 14.62 2.09
C ILE A 457 14.03 15.26 2.86
N MET A 458 12.81 14.75 2.70
CA MET A 458 11.64 15.25 3.43
C MET A 458 11.80 15.09 4.94
N MET A 459 12.26 13.93 5.40
CA MET A 459 12.43 13.67 6.84
C MET A 459 13.54 14.52 7.44
N ASP A 460 14.65 14.75 6.74
CA ASP A 460 15.73 15.64 7.17
C ASP A 460 15.28 17.11 7.20
N ASN A 461 14.49 17.55 6.20
CA ASN A 461 13.88 18.88 6.18
C ASN A 461 12.93 19.07 7.37
N PHE A 462 12.05 18.10 7.62
CA PHE A 462 11.14 18.12 8.75
C PHE A 462 11.91 18.17 10.09
N GLN A 463 12.93 17.32 10.26
CA GLN A 463 13.79 17.33 11.45
C GLN A 463 14.47 18.69 11.67
N SER A 464 15.01 19.28 10.60
CA SER A 464 15.66 20.59 10.64
C SER A 464 14.70 21.72 11.02
N ALA A 465 13.50 21.73 10.42
CA ALA A 465 12.45 22.69 10.74
C ALA A 465 11.97 22.53 12.20
N ALA A 466 11.77 21.29 12.65
CA ALA A 466 11.39 20.95 14.00
C ALA A 466 12.45 21.43 15.01
N HIS A 467 13.73 21.17 14.74
CA HIS A 467 14.83 21.66 15.58
C HIS A 467 14.86 23.20 15.67
N SER A 468 14.61 23.86 14.54
CA SER A 468 14.53 25.33 14.51
C SER A 468 13.42 25.87 15.41
N ALA A 469 12.30 25.15 15.53
CA ALA A 469 11.18 25.48 16.42
C ALA A 469 11.36 24.98 17.87
N GLY A 470 12.48 24.31 18.20
CA GLY A 470 12.72 23.74 19.53
C GLY A 470 12.16 22.33 19.74
N ILE A 471 11.76 21.65 18.68
CA ILE A 471 11.26 20.27 18.76
C ILE A 471 12.39 19.30 18.41
N SER A 472 12.71 18.36 19.31
CA SER A 472 13.73 17.35 19.06
C SER A 472 13.13 16.13 18.33
N VAL A 473 13.43 15.96 17.05
CA VAL A 473 13.02 14.79 16.26
C VAL A 473 14.23 13.86 16.10
N GLN A 474 14.09 12.62 16.53
CA GLN A 474 15.09 11.55 16.37
C GLN A 474 14.66 10.64 15.24
N LEU A 475 15.40 10.65 14.13
CA LEU A 475 15.12 9.80 12.97
C LEU A 475 15.84 8.46 13.09
N SER A 476 15.19 7.39 12.65
CA SER A 476 15.77 6.07 12.44
C SER A 476 15.21 5.47 11.15
N GLN A 477 15.97 4.56 10.54
CA GLN A 477 15.62 3.94 9.27
C GLN A 477 15.22 2.47 9.45
N GLY A 478 14.30 1.98 8.63
CA GLY A 478 13.88 0.59 8.58
C GLY A 478 13.39 0.18 7.20
N GLN A 479 13.30 -1.10 6.93
CA GLN A 479 12.70 -1.61 5.70
C GLN A 479 11.17 -1.56 5.77
N PHE A 480 10.49 -1.45 4.63
CA PHE A 480 9.04 -1.32 4.51
C PHE A 480 8.25 -2.31 5.39
N ASN A 481 8.47 -3.64 5.24
CA ASN A 481 7.77 -4.64 6.04
C ASN A 481 8.06 -4.56 7.55
N GLN A 482 9.20 -4.03 7.95
CA GLN A 482 9.51 -3.81 9.38
C GLN A 482 8.74 -2.62 9.93
N ILE A 483 8.61 -1.58 9.13
CA ILE A 483 7.90 -0.35 9.50
C ILE A 483 6.40 -0.61 9.57
N THR A 484 5.82 -1.23 8.55
CA THR A 484 4.38 -1.55 8.52
C THR A 484 3.97 -2.51 9.63
N ALA A 485 4.85 -3.45 10.02
CA ALA A 485 4.58 -4.37 11.12
C ALA A 485 4.43 -3.68 12.50
N VAL A 486 4.99 -2.47 12.71
CA VAL A 486 4.86 -1.74 13.98
C VAL A 486 3.68 -0.77 14.01
N THR A 487 3.04 -0.47 12.87
CA THR A 487 1.95 0.50 12.78
C THR A 487 0.59 -0.04 13.24
N GLY A 488 0.49 -1.35 13.46
CA GLY A 488 -0.75 -1.99 13.90
C GLY A 488 -1.32 -1.40 15.19
N VAL A 489 -2.60 -1.66 15.42
CA VAL A 489 -3.29 -1.23 16.65
C VAL A 489 -2.58 -1.80 17.88
N CYS A 490 -2.27 -0.95 18.81
CA CYS A 490 -1.60 -1.33 20.05
C CYS A 490 -2.32 -0.75 21.27
N SER A 491 -2.35 -1.52 22.36
CA SER A 491 -2.90 -1.05 23.63
C SER A 491 -1.89 -0.17 24.36
N MET A 492 -2.35 0.95 24.89
CA MET A 492 -1.53 1.86 25.70
C MET A 492 -0.78 1.10 26.80
N GLY A 493 0.53 1.32 26.90
CA GLY A 493 1.41 0.64 27.85
C GLY A 493 1.96 -0.70 27.37
N SER A 494 1.56 -1.23 26.21
CA SER A 494 2.20 -2.38 25.60
C SER A 494 3.52 -1.98 24.90
N LYS A 495 4.45 -2.94 24.78
CA LYS A 495 5.69 -2.72 24.02
C LYS A 495 5.44 -2.46 22.53
N ALA A 496 4.34 -2.95 21.99
CA ALA A 496 3.93 -2.70 20.62
C ALA A 496 3.66 -1.23 20.33
N CYS A 497 3.39 -0.41 21.36
CA CYS A 497 3.21 1.04 21.26
C CYS A 497 4.50 1.86 21.46
N ASP A 498 5.68 1.24 21.61
CA ASP A 498 6.94 1.97 21.87
C ASP A 498 7.52 2.58 20.56
N TRP A 499 6.70 3.37 19.89
CA TRP A 499 7.05 4.21 18.74
C TRP A 499 6.20 5.50 18.77
N ASP A 500 6.72 6.60 18.23
CA ASP A 500 6.00 7.89 18.22
C ASP A 500 5.43 8.20 16.84
N GLY A 501 6.23 8.03 15.79
CA GLY A 501 5.81 8.23 14.41
C GLY A 501 6.51 7.30 13.44
N VAL A 502 5.86 7.03 12.29
CA VAL A 502 6.45 6.28 11.18
C VAL A 502 6.07 6.90 9.84
N MET A 503 6.97 6.82 8.84
CA MET A 503 6.73 7.22 7.46
C MET A 503 7.27 6.16 6.50
N TYR A 504 6.42 5.69 5.58
CA TYR A 504 6.75 4.62 4.62
C TYR A 504 6.22 4.89 3.21
N GLY A 505 5.95 6.16 2.89
CA GLY A 505 5.53 6.58 1.56
C GLY A 505 4.01 6.74 1.37
N GLY A 506 3.22 6.58 2.44
CA GLY A 506 1.78 6.83 2.39
C GLY A 506 0.93 5.63 1.94
N SER A 507 -0.25 5.93 1.38
CA SER A 507 -1.21 4.93 0.91
C SER A 507 -2.01 5.45 -0.28
N THR A 508 -2.40 4.55 -1.16
CA THR A 508 -3.44 4.82 -2.15
C THR A 508 -4.82 4.85 -1.50
N MET A 509 -5.73 5.56 -2.12
CA MET A 509 -7.13 5.61 -1.73
C MET A 509 -7.98 4.85 -2.73
N GLY A 510 -8.98 4.13 -2.23
CA GLY A 510 -10.01 3.53 -3.08
C GLY A 510 -10.86 4.58 -3.79
N VAL A 511 -11.60 4.14 -4.78
CA VAL A 511 -12.46 5.00 -5.63
C VAL A 511 -13.52 5.80 -4.84
N TYR A 512 -13.87 5.35 -3.64
CA TYR A 512 -14.69 6.06 -2.68
C TYR A 512 -13.88 6.24 -1.40
N PRO A 513 -13.15 7.36 -1.23
CA PRO A 513 -12.12 7.53 -0.22
C PRO A 513 -12.71 7.76 1.19
N THR A 514 -13.36 6.72 1.72
CA THR A 514 -13.93 6.72 3.08
C THR A 514 -12.84 6.71 4.14
N GLY A 515 -13.18 7.17 5.35
CA GLY A 515 -12.26 7.22 6.48
C GLY A 515 -12.17 5.95 7.31
N ASN A 516 -12.97 4.91 7.00
CA ASN A 516 -13.12 3.73 7.86
C ASN A 516 -11.81 3.05 8.19
N GLY A 517 -11.00 2.70 7.22
CA GLY A 517 -9.73 2.00 7.43
C GLY A 517 -8.63 2.84 8.06
N PHE A 518 -8.81 4.17 8.19
CA PHE A 518 -7.77 5.07 8.67
C PHE A 518 -8.12 5.81 9.97
N PHE A 519 -9.36 6.28 10.15
CA PHE A 519 -9.70 7.27 11.17
C PHE A 519 -10.86 6.87 12.07
N ASN A 520 -11.55 5.75 11.81
CA ASN A 520 -12.57 5.24 12.71
C ASN A 520 -11.93 4.70 13.98
N THR A 521 -12.50 5.03 15.15
CA THR A 521 -11.98 4.64 16.48
C THR A 521 -11.80 3.13 16.62
N ASN A 522 -12.65 2.32 16.00
CA ASN A 522 -12.62 0.86 16.07
C ASN A 522 -11.88 0.21 14.90
N ALA A 523 -11.42 1.01 13.92
CA ALA A 523 -10.65 0.50 12.81
C ALA A 523 -9.31 -0.06 13.29
N ASN A 524 -8.79 -1.07 12.61
CA ASN A 524 -7.40 -1.47 12.73
C ASN A 524 -6.47 -0.40 12.13
N GLY A 525 -6.93 0.85 12.19
CA GLY A 525 -6.32 2.02 11.59
C GLY A 525 -5.00 2.38 12.25
N GLN A 526 -4.22 3.07 11.47
CA GLN A 526 -2.88 3.47 11.84
C GLN A 526 -2.92 4.54 12.94
N GLY A 527 -1.97 4.46 13.89
CA GLY A 527 -1.74 5.51 14.88
C GLY A 527 -2.68 5.50 16.10
N ASN A 528 -3.67 4.63 16.18
CA ASN A 528 -4.62 4.56 17.30
C ASN A 528 -5.39 5.89 17.52
N TYR A 529 -5.74 6.60 16.46
CA TYR A 529 -6.60 7.78 16.51
C TYR A 529 -8.00 7.40 17.01
N SER A 530 -8.62 8.26 17.79
CA SER A 530 -9.98 8.05 18.30
C SER A 530 -10.70 9.39 18.44
N SER A 531 -11.84 9.52 17.76
CA SER A 531 -12.70 10.70 17.82
C SER A 531 -14.16 10.32 17.52
N PRO A 532 -15.08 10.44 18.50
CA PRO A 532 -16.50 10.19 18.29
C PRO A 532 -17.13 11.06 17.19
N GLU A 533 -16.61 12.26 16.97
CA GLU A 533 -17.05 13.15 15.90
C GLU A 533 -16.60 12.61 14.54
N ALA A 534 -15.33 12.17 14.42
CA ALA A 534 -14.83 11.51 13.21
C ALA A 534 -15.68 10.27 12.89
N ASP A 535 -15.95 9.42 13.88
CA ASP A 535 -16.76 8.22 13.73
C ASP A 535 -18.16 8.54 13.20
N THR A 536 -18.78 9.61 13.73
CA THR A 536 -20.11 10.07 13.27
C THR A 536 -20.06 10.51 11.80
N LEU A 537 -19.07 11.33 11.43
CA LEU A 537 -18.94 11.85 10.07
C LEU A 537 -18.58 10.76 9.06
N ILE A 538 -17.76 9.81 9.46
CA ILE A 538 -17.45 8.61 8.66
C ILE A 538 -18.72 7.80 8.42
N ASN A 539 -19.47 7.49 9.47
CA ASN A 539 -20.75 6.78 9.38
C ASN A 539 -21.76 7.51 8.46
N ASP A 540 -21.79 8.83 8.49
CA ASP A 540 -22.67 9.60 7.59
C ASP A 540 -22.29 9.40 6.11
N THR A 541 -21.00 9.20 5.78
CA THR A 541 -20.59 8.87 4.41
C THR A 541 -21.03 7.47 3.97
N GLU A 542 -21.28 6.57 4.91
CA GLU A 542 -21.71 5.19 4.63
C GLU A 542 -23.23 5.09 4.43
N TYR A 543 -23.97 5.85 5.23
CA TYR A 543 -25.44 5.68 5.29
C TYR A 543 -26.20 6.69 4.44
N GLN A 544 -25.59 7.84 4.16
CA GLN A 544 -26.25 8.93 3.47
C GLN A 544 -25.72 9.08 2.04
N PRO A 545 -26.58 9.13 1.04
CA PRO A 545 -26.14 9.35 -0.34
C PRO A 545 -25.68 10.79 -0.56
N GLY A 546 -24.67 10.97 -1.39
CA GLY A 546 -24.22 12.27 -1.87
C GLY A 546 -22.93 12.78 -1.22
N THR A 547 -22.30 13.78 -1.88
CA THR A 547 -20.95 14.26 -1.54
C THR A 547 -20.91 15.21 -0.35
N SER A 548 -22.04 15.77 0.11
CA SER A 548 -22.06 16.75 1.20
C SER A 548 -21.57 16.19 2.53
N TYR A 549 -21.91 14.96 2.84
CA TYR A 549 -21.43 14.25 4.05
C TYR A 549 -19.94 13.97 3.94
N PHE A 550 -19.51 13.64 2.74
CA PHE A 550 -18.10 13.42 2.43
C PHE A 550 -17.27 14.68 2.72
N TYR A 551 -17.71 15.84 2.28
CA TYR A 551 -17.04 17.12 2.52
C TYR A 551 -16.97 17.50 4.00
N GLN A 552 -17.96 17.12 4.80
CA GLN A 552 -17.93 17.35 6.25
C GLN A 552 -16.86 16.48 6.91
N TYR A 553 -16.82 15.19 6.57
CA TYR A 553 -15.80 14.25 7.04
C TYR A 553 -14.39 14.75 6.66
N GLU A 554 -14.16 15.02 5.39
CA GLU A 554 -12.88 15.45 4.85
C GLU A 554 -12.36 16.72 5.55
N ASN A 555 -13.20 17.77 5.62
CA ASN A 555 -12.82 19.01 6.28
C ASN A 555 -12.49 18.80 7.77
N TYR A 556 -13.25 17.96 8.45
CA TYR A 556 -13.00 17.66 9.86
C TYR A 556 -11.65 16.96 10.05
N ILE A 557 -11.38 15.91 9.29
CA ILE A 557 -10.12 15.14 9.37
C ILE A 557 -8.92 16.03 9.00
N ALA A 558 -9.02 16.83 7.95
CA ALA A 558 -7.97 17.77 7.57
C ALA A 558 -7.67 18.80 8.69
N GLN A 559 -8.70 19.24 9.45
CA GLN A 559 -8.52 20.14 10.58
C GLN A 559 -7.98 19.45 11.85
N GLN A 560 -8.33 18.18 12.06
CA GLN A 560 -7.92 17.44 13.26
C GLN A 560 -6.52 16.86 13.17
N LEU A 561 -5.95 16.73 11.95
CA LEU A 561 -4.59 16.24 11.73
C LEU A 561 -4.30 14.91 12.48
N PRO A 562 -5.05 13.84 12.23
CA PRO A 562 -4.76 12.54 12.84
C PRO A 562 -3.43 11.95 12.35
N MET A 563 -2.92 12.49 11.26
CA MET A 563 -1.61 12.23 10.64
C MET A 563 -0.95 13.56 10.29
N ILE A 564 0.35 13.58 10.08
CA ILE A 564 1.06 14.75 9.54
C ILE A 564 1.19 14.55 8.04
N TRP A 565 0.49 15.38 7.27
CA TRP A 565 0.42 15.28 5.82
C TRP A 565 1.75 15.65 5.18
N MET A 566 2.20 14.80 4.24
CA MET A 566 3.45 14.93 3.49
C MET A 566 3.15 14.94 1.99
N PRO A 567 4.03 15.50 1.13
CA PRO A 567 3.85 15.40 -0.31
C PRO A 567 3.77 13.96 -0.78
N TRP A 568 2.89 13.72 -1.77
CA TRP A 568 2.72 12.45 -2.46
C TRP A 568 3.38 12.51 -3.83
N GLU A 569 4.19 11.54 -4.17
CA GLU A 569 4.79 11.47 -5.51
C GLU A 569 3.71 11.27 -6.58
N GLN A 570 3.85 11.93 -7.71
CA GLN A 570 2.85 11.90 -8.79
C GLN A 570 3.04 10.71 -9.73
N THR A 571 4.23 10.16 -9.77
CA THR A 571 4.55 9.04 -10.66
C THR A 571 4.19 7.73 -9.98
N GLY A 572 3.44 6.88 -10.67
CA GLY A 572 3.24 5.51 -10.22
C GLY A 572 4.59 4.78 -10.06
N ILE A 573 4.61 3.71 -9.30
CA ILE A 573 5.82 2.93 -9.01
C ILE A 573 6.54 2.50 -10.30
N ASP A 574 5.79 2.14 -11.35
CA ASP A 574 6.35 1.73 -12.66
C ASP A 574 6.11 2.80 -13.72
N ASN A 575 6.90 3.86 -13.71
CA ASN A 575 6.80 4.92 -14.71
C ASN A 575 7.70 4.73 -15.95
N VAL A 576 8.55 3.72 -15.95
CA VAL A 576 9.40 3.30 -17.07
C VAL A 576 8.89 1.99 -17.64
N VAL A 577 8.68 1.93 -18.95
CA VAL A 577 8.15 0.74 -19.61
C VAL A 577 8.93 0.46 -20.90
N ALA A 578 9.31 -0.78 -21.12
CA ALA A 578 9.98 -1.20 -22.36
C ALA A 578 9.11 -0.84 -23.58
N SER A 579 9.67 -0.12 -24.54
CA SER A 579 8.92 0.43 -25.71
C SER A 579 8.29 -0.63 -26.61
N ASN A 580 8.74 -1.88 -26.52
CA ASN A 580 8.16 -3.02 -27.24
C ASN A 580 7.03 -3.71 -26.47
N LEU A 581 6.76 -3.34 -25.20
CA LEU A 581 5.57 -3.80 -24.48
C LEU A 581 4.31 -3.13 -25.04
N ARG A 582 3.26 -3.93 -25.23
CA ARG A 582 1.94 -3.51 -25.67
C ARG A 582 0.93 -3.82 -24.58
N GLY A 583 -0.13 -3.01 -24.50
CA GLY A 583 -1.22 -3.25 -23.54
C GLY A 583 -0.94 -2.77 -22.11
N PHE A 584 0.21 -2.15 -21.88
CA PHE A 584 0.46 -1.45 -20.62
C PHE A 584 -0.49 -0.23 -20.53
N THR A 585 -1.16 -0.09 -19.41
CA THR A 585 -1.98 1.07 -19.06
C THR A 585 -1.62 1.46 -17.65
N ALA A 586 -1.22 2.71 -17.46
CA ALA A 586 -1.01 3.23 -16.13
C ALA A 586 -2.36 3.31 -15.40
N ASP A 587 -2.37 2.87 -14.15
CA ASP A 587 -3.55 2.91 -13.28
C ASP A 587 -3.35 4.02 -12.25
N GLU A 588 -4.17 5.08 -12.35
CA GLU A 588 -4.08 6.24 -11.46
C GLU A 588 -4.51 5.91 -10.02
N GLU A 589 -5.27 4.84 -9.83
CA GLU A 589 -5.76 4.40 -8.52
C GLU A 589 -4.87 3.34 -7.88
N ASN A 590 -4.06 2.66 -8.71
CA ASN A 590 -3.08 1.70 -8.24
C ASN A 590 -1.67 2.13 -8.66
N PRO A 591 -0.82 2.54 -7.71
CA PRO A 591 0.51 3.05 -8.00
C PRO A 591 1.46 2.00 -8.58
N PHE A 592 1.13 0.71 -8.44
CA PHE A 592 1.99 -0.38 -8.90
C PHE A 592 1.96 -0.59 -10.41
N ASN A 593 1.05 0.05 -11.15
CA ASN A 593 0.94 0.09 -12.63
C ASN A 593 1.06 -1.26 -13.37
N ASP A 594 1.25 -2.35 -12.68
CA ASP A 594 1.31 -3.73 -13.19
C ASP A 594 0.05 -4.54 -12.88
N THR A 595 -1.04 -3.85 -12.55
CA THR A 595 -2.32 -4.42 -12.13
C THR A 595 -2.95 -5.34 -13.17
N PHE A 596 -2.71 -5.10 -14.47
CA PHE A 596 -3.36 -5.80 -15.56
C PHE A 596 -2.39 -6.44 -16.56
N PRO A 597 -1.41 -7.25 -16.12
CA PRO A 597 -0.42 -7.85 -17.03
C PRO A 597 -1.01 -8.88 -17.99
N GLU A 598 -2.27 -9.29 -17.83
CA GLU A 598 -3.01 -10.05 -18.83
C GLU A 598 -3.24 -9.28 -20.13
N ASN A 599 -3.17 -7.94 -20.09
CA ASN A 599 -3.24 -7.08 -21.27
C ASN A 599 -1.89 -7.01 -22.01
N TRP A 600 -0.81 -7.45 -21.37
CA TRP A 600 0.53 -7.24 -21.89
C TRP A 600 0.92 -8.26 -22.97
N SER A 601 1.62 -7.76 -23.97
CA SER A 601 2.24 -8.57 -25.00
C SER A 601 3.46 -7.84 -25.58
N PHE A 602 4.44 -8.59 -26.07
CA PHE A 602 5.59 -7.98 -26.73
C PHE A 602 5.32 -7.84 -28.23
N GLY A 603 5.48 -6.61 -28.75
CA GLY A 603 5.49 -6.32 -30.17
C GLY A 603 6.72 -6.95 -30.84
N LYS A 604 6.57 -7.32 -32.14
CA LYS A 604 7.69 -7.75 -32.96
C LYS A 604 8.58 -6.59 -33.34
#